data_9fdda68f235b700bd8c153ba60fdfacc
#
_entry.id   9fdda68f235b700bd8c153ba60fdfacc
#
_cell.length_a   1.000
_cell.length_b   1.000
_cell.length_c   1.000
_cell.angle_alpha   90.00
_cell.angle_beta   90.00
_cell.angle_gamma   90.00
#
_symmetry.space_group_name_H-M   'P 1'
#
loop_
_entity.id
_entity.type
_entity.pdbx_description
1 polymer ?
#
loop_
_entity_poly.entity_id
_entity_poly.type
_entity_poly.pdbx_seq_one_letter_code
_entity_poly.pdbx_strand_id
1 'polypeptide(L)'
;MDASLRSDIPHEQIANGALILLLLRESKSWMDLCKRYAYCDPDQLHNTTTMTLLMKLYDMRDLGLISFEDEQTVDGKRPAGEIRATDLWPKIRVAFGGMSLSEAALLSRHANGMAVVPVFGRPRPTQADQKIDVFVLMPFNAELEKVYLNHIKKLVEELGLSIRRADEVFSPRPFMEKVWDGICAAQIVLADCTEKNPHVFYEVGIAHAVGKKVVLITRSDEDIPSDIKHFDFISYAYDPDGVETLLVKLKNFMKSHFQLRTS
;
A
#
# COMPACT_ATOMS: atom_id res chain seq x y z
N MET A 1 14.53 -23.19 5.11
CA MET A 1 15.01 -22.08 4.24
C MET A 1 16.35 -22.48 3.66
N ASP A 2 16.41 -22.59 2.35
CA ASP A 2 17.49 -23.20 1.61
C ASP A 2 18.79 -22.41 1.74
N ALA A 3 19.93 -23.10 1.90
CA ALA A 3 21.26 -22.49 1.99
C ALA A 3 21.63 -21.62 0.78
N SER A 4 20.90 -21.76 -0.34
CA SER A 4 21.07 -20.98 -1.56
C SER A 4 20.71 -19.49 -1.42
N LEU A 5 19.93 -19.11 -0.40
CA LEU A 5 19.57 -17.69 -0.12
C LEU A 5 20.69 -16.88 0.53
N ARG A 6 21.80 -17.52 0.93
CA ARG A 6 22.90 -16.85 1.64
C ARG A 6 23.87 -16.09 0.73
N SER A 7 24.01 -16.51 -0.55
CA SER A 7 25.06 -15.97 -1.42
C SER A 7 24.66 -14.73 -2.23
N ASP A 8 23.35 -14.41 -2.32
CA ASP A 8 22.86 -13.45 -3.31
C ASP A 8 22.18 -12.21 -2.72
N ILE A 9 22.33 -11.93 -1.41
CA ILE A 9 21.77 -10.71 -0.81
C ILE A 9 22.78 -9.57 -0.94
N PRO A 10 22.58 -8.59 -1.84
CA PRO A 10 23.47 -7.45 -1.97
C PRO A 10 23.54 -6.66 -0.66
N HIS A 11 24.69 -6.01 -0.37
CA HIS A 11 24.91 -5.16 0.81
C HIS A 11 23.82 -4.10 1.00
N GLU A 12 23.28 -3.54 -0.10
CA GLU A 12 22.20 -2.56 -0.10
C GLU A 12 20.88 -3.10 0.47
N GLN A 13 20.66 -4.41 0.42
CA GLN A 13 19.44 -5.03 0.95
C GLN A 13 19.48 -5.28 2.46
N ILE A 14 20.65 -5.27 3.07
CA ILE A 14 20.80 -5.31 4.54
C ILE A 14 20.17 -4.06 5.18
N ALA A 15 20.18 -2.96 4.45
CA ALA A 15 19.55 -1.71 4.88
C ALA A 15 18.01 -1.79 4.95
N ASN A 16 17.40 -2.88 4.49
CA ASN A 16 15.95 -3.01 4.44
C ASN A 16 15.38 -3.62 5.71
N GLY A 17 14.68 -2.79 6.51
CA GLY A 17 14.07 -3.24 7.77
C GLY A 17 13.09 -4.41 7.63
N ALA A 18 12.40 -4.54 6.47
CA ALA A 18 11.49 -5.66 6.22
C ALA A 18 12.23 -7.00 6.14
N LEU A 19 13.44 -7.01 5.56
CA LEU A 19 14.28 -8.20 5.50
C LEU A 19 14.79 -8.60 6.90
N ILE A 20 15.20 -7.62 7.71
CA ILE A 20 15.62 -7.86 9.10
C ILE A 20 14.48 -8.50 9.89
N LEU A 21 13.25 -8.01 9.75
CA LEU A 21 12.08 -8.56 10.43
C LEU A 21 11.71 -9.97 9.95
N LEU A 22 11.93 -10.27 8.66
CA LEU A 22 11.76 -11.63 8.15
C LEU A 22 12.75 -12.60 8.81
N LEU A 23 13.99 -12.15 8.99
CA LEU A 23 15.04 -12.95 9.63
C LEU A 23 14.80 -13.12 11.14
N LEU A 24 14.22 -12.12 11.81
CA LEU A 24 13.84 -12.19 13.22
C LEU A 24 12.74 -13.23 13.51
N ARG A 25 11.96 -13.66 12.52
CA ARG A 25 11.03 -14.79 12.69
C ARG A 25 11.73 -16.12 12.97
N GLU A 26 12.94 -16.28 12.44
CA GLU A 26 13.70 -17.53 12.51
C GLU A 26 14.96 -17.41 13.37
N SER A 27 15.41 -16.18 13.65
CA SER A 27 16.61 -15.87 14.43
C SER A 27 16.26 -14.88 15.52
N LYS A 28 16.45 -15.29 16.77
CA LYS A 28 16.02 -14.51 17.92
C LYS A 28 17.19 -13.83 18.66
N SER A 29 18.42 -13.95 18.17
CA SER A 29 19.58 -13.35 18.78
C SER A 29 20.46 -12.65 17.76
N TRP A 30 21.30 -11.70 18.24
CA TRP A 30 22.32 -11.04 17.44
C TRP A 30 23.26 -12.05 16.76
N MET A 31 23.72 -13.05 17.51
CA MET A 31 24.61 -14.09 17.00
C MET A 31 23.97 -14.89 15.86
N ASP A 32 22.67 -15.23 15.98
CA ASP A 32 21.96 -15.96 14.94
C ASP A 32 21.71 -15.12 13.70
N LEU A 33 21.41 -13.82 13.88
CA LEU A 33 21.30 -12.89 12.77
C LEU A 33 22.61 -12.79 12.00
N CYS A 34 23.73 -12.57 12.67
CA CYS A 34 25.04 -12.49 12.03
C CYS A 34 25.41 -13.78 11.27
N LYS A 35 25.10 -14.95 11.83
CA LYS A 35 25.34 -16.24 11.14
C LYS A 35 24.52 -16.39 9.84
N ARG A 36 23.36 -15.74 9.76
CA ARG A 36 22.48 -15.79 8.58
C ARG A 36 22.83 -14.74 7.53
N TYR A 37 23.50 -13.66 7.95
CA TYR A 37 24.01 -12.66 7.02
C TYR A 37 25.41 -13.04 6.55
N ALA A 38 25.57 -13.21 5.25
CA ALA A 38 26.90 -13.35 4.67
C ALA A 38 27.75 -12.11 5.02
N TYR A 39 28.99 -12.33 5.44
CA TYR A 39 29.96 -11.26 5.80
C TYR A 39 29.68 -10.50 7.09
N CYS A 40 28.70 -10.87 7.92
CA CYS A 40 28.59 -10.34 9.28
C CYS A 40 29.40 -11.19 10.24
N ASP A 41 30.19 -10.51 11.06
CA ASP A 41 30.90 -11.10 12.19
C ASP A 41 30.40 -10.45 13.49
N PRO A 42 29.76 -11.21 14.38
CA PRO A 42 29.16 -10.66 15.59
C PRO A 42 30.16 -10.01 16.54
N ASP A 43 31.45 -10.37 16.43
CA ASP A 43 32.52 -9.88 17.27
C ASP A 43 33.34 -8.76 16.61
N GLN A 44 33.10 -8.48 15.32
CA GLN A 44 33.76 -7.37 14.58
C GLN A 44 32.76 -6.28 14.23
N LEU A 45 32.40 -5.46 15.21
CA LEU A 45 31.42 -4.37 15.03
C LEU A 45 31.89 -3.29 14.04
N HIS A 46 33.20 -3.20 13.77
CA HIS A 46 33.76 -2.24 12.79
C HIS A 46 33.67 -2.73 11.34
N ASN A 47 33.27 -3.97 11.10
CA ASN A 47 32.99 -4.46 9.76
C ASN A 47 31.79 -3.70 9.17
N THR A 48 31.92 -3.17 7.96
CA THR A 48 30.89 -2.33 7.32
C THR A 48 29.52 -3.02 7.28
N THR A 49 29.48 -4.32 6.98
CA THR A 49 28.23 -5.07 6.90
C THR A 49 27.63 -5.28 8.30
N THR A 50 28.45 -5.64 9.27
CA THR A 50 28.06 -5.81 10.66
C THR A 50 27.54 -4.49 11.25
N MET A 51 28.25 -3.39 11.00
CA MET A 51 27.85 -2.04 11.43
C MET A 51 26.51 -1.63 10.79
N THR A 52 26.34 -1.88 9.50
CA THR A 52 25.07 -1.54 8.81
C THR A 52 23.89 -2.31 9.40
N LEU A 53 24.05 -3.61 9.66
CA LEU A 53 23.02 -4.41 10.32
C LEU A 53 22.73 -3.89 11.73
N LEU A 54 23.77 -3.60 12.49
CA LEU A 54 23.68 -3.10 13.85
C LEU A 54 22.92 -1.75 13.90
N MET A 55 23.33 -0.78 13.09
CA MET A 55 22.65 0.52 13.01
C MET A 55 21.16 0.35 12.69
N LYS A 56 20.83 -0.55 11.77
CA LYS A 56 19.45 -0.80 11.38
C LYS A 56 18.61 -1.42 12.50
N LEU A 57 19.20 -2.30 13.31
CA LEU A 57 18.52 -2.84 14.49
C LEU A 57 18.26 -1.75 15.52
N TYR A 58 19.22 -0.85 15.75
CA TYR A 58 19.02 0.28 16.65
C TYR A 58 17.95 1.24 16.15
N ASP A 59 17.96 1.60 14.85
CA ASP A 59 16.89 2.39 14.22
C ASP A 59 15.51 1.75 14.44
N MET A 60 15.41 0.43 14.25
CA MET A 60 14.14 -0.29 14.43
C MET A 60 13.71 -0.34 15.90
N ARG A 61 14.64 -0.44 16.84
CA ARG A 61 14.37 -0.33 18.28
C ARG A 61 13.87 1.06 18.64
N ASP A 62 14.54 2.10 18.16
CA ASP A 62 14.17 3.49 18.43
C ASP A 62 12.81 3.86 17.83
N LEU A 63 12.44 3.23 16.72
CA LEU A 63 11.08 3.29 16.13
C LEU A 63 10.06 2.44 16.90
N GLY A 64 10.49 1.68 17.92
CA GLY A 64 9.61 0.82 18.71
C GLY A 64 9.12 -0.43 17.97
N LEU A 65 9.77 -0.84 16.89
CA LEU A 65 9.41 -2.02 16.09
C LEU A 65 9.88 -3.33 16.69
N ILE A 66 11.04 -3.27 17.31
CA ILE A 66 11.69 -4.37 18.02
C ILE A 66 12.16 -3.92 19.39
N SER A 67 12.42 -4.87 20.28
CA SER A 67 13.02 -4.64 21.57
C SER A 67 14.16 -5.63 21.80
N PHE A 68 15.23 -5.18 22.41
CA PHE A 68 16.38 -5.96 22.88
C PHE A 68 17.15 -5.17 23.94
N GLU A 69 17.93 -5.87 24.73
CA GLU A 69 18.87 -5.28 25.67
C GLU A 69 20.24 -5.08 25.00
N ASP A 70 21.06 -4.20 25.54
CA ASP A 70 22.43 -3.97 25.09
C ASP A 70 23.42 -4.68 25.97
N GLU A 71 24.49 -5.21 25.39
CA GLU A 71 25.71 -5.56 26.09
C GLU A 71 26.88 -4.71 25.59
N GLN A 72 27.77 -4.36 26.53
CA GLN A 72 28.98 -3.63 26.21
C GLN A 72 30.08 -4.61 25.80
N THR A 73 30.70 -4.36 24.67
CA THR A 73 31.86 -5.13 24.17
C THR A 73 33.08 -4.23 24.06
N VAL A 74 34.23 -4.82 23.75
CA VAL A 74 35.46 -4.06 23.50
C VAL A 74 35.31 -3.09 22.35
N ASP A 75 34.57 -3.50 21.30
CA ASP A 75 34.37 -2.74 20.07
C ASP A 75 33.11 -1.86 20.05
N GLY A 76 32.36 -1.81 21.18
CA GLY A 76 31.16 -0.99 21.28
C GLY A 76 29.95 -1.71 21.91
N LYS A 77 28.74 -1.23 21.60
CA LYS A 77 27.50 -1.84 22.06
C LYS A 77 26.91 -2.74 20.98
N ARG A 78 26.35 -3.88 21.40
CA ARG A 78 25.57 -4.76 20.51
C ARG A 78 24.32 -5.29 21.23
N PRO A 79 23.34 -5.80 20.47
CA PRO A 79 22.16 -6.46 21.06
C PRO A 79 22.55 -7.69 21.88
N ALA A 80 22.01 -7.77 23.09
CA ALA A 80 22.13 -8.92 23.99
C ALA A 80 20.83 -9.71 24.06
N GLY A 81 20.94 -11.02 24.29
CA GLY A 81 19.80 -11.89 24.49
C GLY A 81 18.90 -12.00 23.25
N GLU A 82 17.59 -12.05 23.50
CA GLU A 82 16.58 -12.24 22.47
C GLU A 82 16.10 -10.91 21.90
N ILE A 83 16.14 -10.77 20.56
CA ILE A 83 15.56 -9.65 19.83
C ILE A 83 14.10 -10.01 19.54
N ARG A 84 13.15 -9.22 20.03
CA ARG A 84 11.71 -9.46 19.94
C ARG A 84 11.02 -8.41 19.11
N ALA A 85 10.09 -8.84 18.24
CA ALA A 85 9.16 -7.92 17.60
C ALA A 85 8.16 -7.39 18.64
N THR A 86 7.88 -6.09 18.60
CA THR A 86 6.90 -5.44 19.48
C THR A 86 5.47 -5.57 18.92
N ASP A 87 4.46 -5.19 19.71
CA ASP A 87 3.05 -5.10 19.29
C ASP A 87 2.80 -4.04 18.21
N LEU A 88 3.78 -3.21 17.92
CA LEU A 88 3.70 -2.24 16.83
C LEU A 88 3.83 -2.93 15.46
N TRP A 89 4.52 -4.07 15.40
CA TRP A 89 4.76 -4.83 14.19
C TRP A 89 3.46 -5.29 13.46
N PRO A 90 2.46 -5.89 14.10
CA PRO A 90 1.19 -6.21 13.46
C PRO A 90 0.49 -4.99 12.86
N LYS A 91 0.60 -3.83 13.50
CA LYS A 91 0.00 -2.57 13.05
C LYS A 91 0.67 -2.03 11.78
N ILE A 92 1.99 -2.20 11.66
CA ILE A 92 2.74 -1.85 10.44
C ILE A 92 2.38 -2.79 9.29
N ARG A 93 2.20 -4.07 9.58
CA ARG A 93 1.75 -5.06 8.59
C ARG A 93 0.39 -4.72 7.98
N VAL A 94 -0.51 -4.13 8.78
CA VAL A 94 -1.82 -3.61 8.30
C VAL A 94 -1.63 -2.37 7.43
N ALA A 95 -0.69 -1.48 7.75
CA ALA A 95 -0.40 -0.29 6.94
C ALA A 95 0.13 -0.62 5.54
N PHE A 96 0.77 -1.78 5.35
CA PHE A 96 1.18 -2.31 4.06
C PHE A 96 0.11 -3.17 3.36
N GLY A 97 -1.17 -2.96 3.66
CA GLY A 97 -2.28 -3.59 2.94
C GLY A 97 -2.44 -5.09 3.17
N GLY A 98 -2.01 -5.59 4.31
CA GLY A 98 -2.13 -7.02 4.63
C GLY A 98 -1.09 -7.91 3.95
N MET A 99 -0.12 -7.33 3.24
CA MET A 99 0.99 -8.06 2.64
C MET A 99 1.72 -8.93 3.66
N SER A 100 2.05 -10.13 3.28
CA SER A 100 2.97 -10.98 4.03
C SER A 100 4.38 -10.35 4.04
N LEU A 101 5.20 -10.71 5.02
CA LEU A 101 6.60 -10.27 5.07
C LEU A 101 7.38 -10.66 3.82
N SER A 102 7.03 -11.80 3.21
CA SER A 102 7.60 -12.25 1.94
C SER A 102 7.23 -11.34 0.78
N GLU A 103 5.98 -10.85 0.74
CA GLU A 103 5.53 -9.89 -0.27
C GLU A 103 6.14 -8.51 -0.04
N ALA A 104 6.22 -8.04 1.20
CA ALA A 104 6.90 -6.79 1.54
C ALA A 104 8.41 -6.86 1.21
N ALA A 105 9.07 -8.00 1.46
CA ALA A 105 10.46 -8.23 1.08
C ALA A 105 10.64 -8.31 -0.45
N LEU A 106 9.68 -8.89 -1.16
CA LEU A 106 9.70 -8.95 -2.61
C LEU A 106 9.53 -7.56 -3.25
N LEU A 107 8.59 -6.76 -2.74
CA LEU A 107 8.36 -5.38 -3.18
C LEU A 107 9.55 -4.47 -2.86
N SER A 108 10.19 -4.66 -1.72
CA SER A 108 11.38 -3.89 -1.37
C SER A 108 12.58 -4.23 -2.27
N ARG A 109 12.66 -5.43 -2.81
CA ARG A 109 13.64 -5.79 -3.85
C ARG A 109 13.42 -5.02 -5.16
N HIS A 110 12.16 -4.70 -5.49
CA HIS A 110 11.80 -4.02 -6.74
C HIS A 110 11.70 -2.50 -6.60
N ALA A 111 11.48 -2.00 -5.40
CA ALA A 111 11.23 -0.57 -5.13
C ALA A 111 12.45 0.22 -4.62
N ASN A 112 13.67 -0.31 -4.72
CA ASN A 112 14.89 0.33 -4.20
C ASN A 112 14.75 0.87 -2.75
N GLY A 113 13.98 0.18 -1.92
CA GLY A 113 13.84 0.51 -0.50
C GLY A 113 13.14 1.84 -0.19
N MET A 114 12.39 2.41 -1.12
CA MET A 114 11.67 3.66 -0.87
C MET A 114 10.48 3.42 0.08
N ALA A 115 10.57 3.93 1.29
CA ALA A 115 9.44 4.01 2.21
C ALA A 115 8.69 5.32 1.95
N VAL A 116 7.42 5.23 1.56
CA VAL A 116 6.55 6.40 1.43
C VAL A 116 5.96 6.71 2.81
N VAL A 117 6.32 7.87 3.36
CA VAL A 117 5.67 8.41 4.57
C VAL A 117 4.59 9.40 4.11
N PRO A 118 3.31 9.03 4.19
CA PRO A 118 2.25 9.89 3.67
C PRO A 118 2.07 11.15 4.52
N VAL A 119 1.88 12.29 3.88
CA VAL A 119 1.58 13.59 4.54
C VAL A 119 0.32 13.50 5.41
N PHE A 120 -0.63 12.65 5.03
CA PHE A 120 -1.90 12.43 5.75
C PHE A 120 -1.76 11.51 6.97
N GLY A 121 -0.55 11.05 7.28
CA GLY A 121 -0.31 10.09 8.34
C GLY A 121 -0.73 8.66 8.00
N ARG A 122 -0.86 7.83 9.02
CA ARG A 122 -1.29 6.43 8.82
C ARG A 122 -2.77 6.38 8.49
N PRO A 123 -3.18 5.57 7.50
CA PRO A 123 -4.60 5.35 7.25
C PRO A 123 -5.22 4.72 8.49
N ARG A 124 -6.35 5.25 8.90
CA ARG A 124 -7.07 4.72 10.06
C ARG A 124 -8.10 3.69 9.58
N PRO A 125 -8.32 2.62 10.35
CA PRO A 125 -9.44 1.75 10.09
C PRO A 125 -10.71 2.61 10.05
N THR A 126 -11.43 2.58 8.92
CA THR A 126 -12.78 3.12 8.86
C THR A 126 -13.63 2.39 9.90
N GLN A 127 -14.55 3.09 10.56
CA GLN A 127 -15.41 2.49 11.59
C GLN A 127 -15.96 1.14 11.10
N ALA A 128 -15.71 0.11 11.92
CA ALA A 128 -16.08 -1.29 11.70
C ALA A 128 -15.50 -1.89 10.41
N ASP A 129 -14.44 -2.63 10.48
CA ASP A 129 -13.99 -3.75 9.60
C ASP A 129 -14.63 -3.87 8.18
N GLN A 130 -15.20 -2.79 7.63
CA GLN A 130 -15.85 -2.78 6.35
C GLN A 130 -14.80 -2.61 5.25
N LYS A 131 -14.44 -3.74 4.67
CA LYS A 131 -13.74 -3.81 3.40
C LYS A 131 -14.48 -2.94 2.38
N ILE A 132 -13.76 -1.99 1.78
CA ILE A 132 -14.25 -1.19 0.67
C ILE A 132 -13.76 -1.89 -0.61
N ASP A 133 -14.69 -2.36 -1.44
CA ASP A 133 -14.29 -2.95 -2.72
C ASP A 133 -13.95 -1.86 -3.73
N VAL A 134 -14.81 -0.84 -3.83
CA VAL A 134 -14.63 0.28 -4.77
C VAL A 134 -14.72 1.62 -4.02
N PHE A 135 -13.69 2.46 -4.14
CA PHE A 135 -13.71 3.83 -3.67
C PHE A 135 -13.76 4.80 -4.85
N VAL A 136 -14.67 5.77 -4.81
CA VAL A 136 -14.93 6.66 -5.94
C VAL A 136 -14.36 8.05 -5.69
N LEU A 137 -13.57 8.52 -6.65
CA LEU A 137 -13.05 9.87 -6.77
C LEU A 137 -13.78 10.56 -7.92
N MET A 138 -14.46 11.66 -7.67
CA MET A 138 -15.21 12.34 -8.71
C MET A 138 -15.43 13.83 -8.38
N PRO A 139 -15.61 14.69 -9.39
CA PRO A 139 -15.98 16.07 -9.16
C PRO A 139 -17.36 16.16 -8.46
N PHE A 140 -17.53 17.18 -7.62
CA PHE A 140 -18.86 17.52 -7.06
C PHE A 140 -19.67 18.28 -8.10
N ASN A 141 -20.25 17.54 -9.04
CA ASN A 141 -21.08 18.04 -10.13
C ASN A 141 -22.39 17.27 -10.15
N ALA A 142 -23.53 17.99 -10.19
CA ALA A 142 -24.86 17.41 -10.07
C ALA A 142 -25.19 16.39 -11.20
N GLU A 143 -24.62 16.55 -12.40
CA GLU A 143 -24.84 15.58 -13.49
C GLU A 143 -24.04 14.31 -13.28
N LEU A 144 -22.75 14.44 -12.88
CA LEU A 144 -21.90 13.29 -12.58
C LEU A 144 -22.42 12.52 -11.38
N GLU A 145 -22.97 13.24 -10.38
CA GLU A 145 -23.61 12.62 -9.23
C GLU A 145 -24.80 11.75 -9.60
N LYS A 146 -25.61 12.18 -10.60
CA LYS A 146 -26.72 11.34 -11.11
C LYS A 146 -26.20 10.06 -11.77
N VAL A 147 -25.10 10.14 -12.54
CA VAL A 147 -24.47 8.95 -13.14
C VAL A 147 -23.97 8.01 -12.05
N TYR A 148 -23.30 8.57 -11.04
CA TYR A 148 -22.84 7.78 -9.90
C TYR A 148 -23.99 7.09 -9.15
N LEU A 149 -24.95 7.86 -8.63
CA LEU A 149 -26.02 7.32 -7.78
C LEU A 149 -26.98 6.39 -8.52
N ASN A 150 -27.37 6.77 -9.73
CA ASN A 150 -28.43 6.05 -10.46
C ASN A 150 -27.93 4.87 -11.25
N HIS A 151 -26.63 4.83 -11.59
CA HIS A 151 -26.08 3.83 -12.48
C HIS A 151 -24.89 3.10 -11.87
N ILE A 152 -23.76 3.78 -11.60
CA ILE A 152 -22.52 3.13 -11.18
C ILE A 152 -22.70 2.44 -9.82
N LYS A 153 -23.25 3.15 -8.83
CA LYS A 153 -23.44 2.63 -7.48
C LYS A 153 -24.36 1.40 -7.49
N LYS A 154 -25.47 1.48 -8.20
CA LYS A 154 -26.39 0.34 -8.35
C LYS A 154 -25.73 -0.87 -8.99
N LEU A 155 -24.97 -0.67 -10.07
CA LEU A 155 -24.25 -1.76 -10.73
C LEU A 155 -23.28 -2.46 -9.77
N VAL A 156 -22.51 -1.70 -9.00
CA VAL A 156 -21.51 -2.27 -8.08
C VAL A 156 -22.20 -3.02 -6.94
N GLU A 157 -23.28 -2.45 -6.39
CA GLU A 157 -24.09 -3.09 -5.34
C GLU A 157 -24.81 -4.36 -5.86
N GLU A 158 -25.33 -4.37 -7.10
CA GLU A 158 -25.90 -5.56 -7.76
C GLU A 158 -24.88 -6.69 -7.95
N LEU A 159 -23.60 -6.35 -8.08
CA LEU A 159 -22.51 -7.32 -8.12
C LEU A 159 -22.12 -7.86 -6.73
N GLY A 160 -22.78 -7.40 -5.67
CA GLY A 160 -22.48 -7.76 -4.28
C GLY A 160 -21.22 -7.10 -3.73
N LEU A 161 -20.75 -6.02 -4.36
CA LEU A 161 -19.55 -5.28 -3.98
C LEU A 161 -19.93 -4.01 -3.20
N SER A 162 -19.07 -3.64 -2.26
CA SER A 162 -19.21 -2.39 -1.53
C SER A 162 -18.60 -1.21 -2.30
N ILE A 163 -19.30 -0.09 -2.36
CA ILE A 163 -18.84 1.14 -3.02
C ILE A 163 -19.06 2.33 -2.11
N ARG A 164 -18.10 3.26 -2.06
CA ARG A 164 -18.17 4.47 -1.23
C ARG A 164 -17.45 5.66 -1.86
N ARG A 165 -17.90 6.87 -1.49
CA ARG A 165 -17.22 8.16 -1.70
C ARG A 165 -16.81 8.76 -0.34
N ALA A 166 -15.89 9.73 -0.36
CA ALA A 166 -15.42 10.39 0.85
C ALA A 166 -16.49 11.19 1.59
N ASP A 167 -17.44 11.80 0.88
CA ASP A 167 -18.56 12.57 1.43
C ASP A 167 -19.66 11.69 2.06
N GLU A 168 -19.75 10.44 1.67
CA GLU A 168 -20.65 9.45 2.30
C GLU A 168 -20.13 8.97 3.67
N VAL A 169 -18.88 9.29 4.01
CA VAL A 169 -18.27 8.94 5.30
C VAL A 169 -18.56 10.04 6.32
N PHE A 170 -19.50 9.80 7.24
CA PHE A 170 -19.76 10.70 8.33
C PHE A 170 -18.63 10.65 9.36
N SER A 171 -17.80 11.70 9.40
CA SER A 171 -16.68 11.83 10.33
C SER A 171 -16.30 13.30 10.49
N PRO A 172 -15.94 13.79 11.69
CA PRO A 172 -15.52 15.18 11.93
C PRO A 172 -14.11 15.50 11.38
N ARG A 173 -13.52 14.59 10.60
CA ARG A 173 -12.15 14.70 10.10
C ARG A 173 -12.06 15.55 8.84
N PRO A 174 -10.89 16.15 8.57
CA PRO A 174 -10.62 16.83 7.32
C PRO A 174 -10.95 15.96 6.10
N PHE A 175 -11.49 16.59 5.06
CA PHE A 175 -11.94 15.85 3.86
C PHE A 175 -10.84 14.98 3.24
N MET A 176 -9.64 15.53 3.08
CA MET A 176 -8.51 14.80 2.50
C MET A 176 -8.04 13.60 3.32
N GLU A 177 -8.24 13.61 4.64
CA GLU A 177 -7.97 12.41 5.45
C GLU A 177 -8.99 11.31 5.18
N LYS A 178 -10.27 11.65 4.92
CA LYS A 178 -11.30 10.69 4.52
C LYS A 178 -11.00 10.08 3.15
N VAL A 179 -10.54 10.91 2.19
CA VAL A 179 -10.11 10.47 0.86
C VAL A 179 -8.92 9.52 1.00
N TRP A 180 -7.93 9.91 1.78
CA TRP A 180 -6.74 9.07 2.05
C TRP A 180 -7.12 7.71 2.65
N ASP A 181 -7.94 7.70 3.70
CA ASP A 181 -8.40 6.46 4.32
C ASP A 181 -9.18 5.58 3.34
N GLY A 182 -10.07 6.20 2.53
CA GLY A 182 -10.85 5.51 1.52
C GLY A 182 -9.97 4.87 0.43
N ILE A 183 -9.01 5.63 -0.11
CA ILE A 183 -8.03 5.11 -1.07
C ILE A 183 -7.27 3.93 -0.47
N CYS A 184 -6.76 4.07 0.75
CA CYS A 184 -5.99 3.01 1.39
C CYS A 184 -6.81 1.76 1.68
N ALA A 185 -8.10 1.90 2.08
CA ALA A 185 -8.98 0.79 2.41
C ALA A 185 -9.54 0.06 1.19
N ALA A 186 -9.65 0.73 0.04
CA ALA A 186 -10.25 0.17 -1.17
C ALA A 186 -9.38 -0.88 -1.86
N GLN A 187 -10.04 -1.84 -2.54
CA GLN A 187 -9.37 -2.74 -3.47
C GLN A 187 -9.15 -2.08 -4.83
N ILE A 188 -10.15 -1.31 -5.30
CA ILE A 188 -10.12 -0.55 -6.55
C ILE A 188 -10.49 0.90 -6.26
N VAL A 189 -9.87 1.81 -6.97
CA VAL A 189 -10.27 3.21 -7.04
C VAL A 189 -10.90 3.47 -8.41
N LEU A 190 -12.13 3.98 -8.43
CA LEU A 190 -12.80 4.45 -9.65
C LEU A 190 -12.73 5.96 -9.67
N ALA A 191 -12.09 6.55 -10.69
CA ALA A 191 -11.89 7.99 -10.79
C ALA A 191 -12.60 8.56 -12.02
N ASP A 192 -13.56 9.47 -11.80
CA ASP A 192 -14.19 10.26 -12.86
C ASP A 192 -13.36 11.52 -13.15
N CYS A 193 -12.66 11.50 -14.26
CA CYS A 193 -11.74 12.54 -14.70
C CYS A 193 -12.41 13.61 -15.57
N THR A 194 -13.74 13.57 -15.72
CA THR A 194 -14.50 14.52 -16.54
C THR A 194 -14.17 15.97 -16.15
N GLU A 195 -14.06 16.84 -17.16
CA GLU A 195 -13.75 18.26 -17.02
C GLU A 195 -12.34 18.57 -16.48
N LYS A 196 -11.42 17.62 -16.54
CA LYS A 196 -10.03 17.78 -16.06
C LYS A 196 -9.92 18.27 -14.62
N ASN A 197 -10.82 17.80 -13.73
CA ASN A 197 -10.84 18.27 -12.36
C ASN A 197 -9.50 18.03 -11.65
N PRO A 198 -8.78 19.08 -11.21
CA PRO A 198 -7.43 18.95 -10.65
C PRO A 198 -7.42 18.20 -9.31
N HIS A 199 -8.51 18.26 -8.54
CA HIS A 199 -8.61 17.53 -7.27
C HIS A 199 -8.63 16.02 -7.51
N VAL A 200 -9.42 15.56 -8.50
CA VAL A 200 -9.47 14.15 -8.86
C VAL A 200 -8.10 13.65 -9.32
N PHE A 201 -7.37 14.42 -10.15
CA PHE A 201 -6.03 14.02 -10.58
C PHE A 201 -5.00 13.98 -9.44
N TYR A 202 -5.10 14.90 -8.49
CA TYR A 202 -4.27 14.84 -7.28
C TYR A 202 -4.52 13.54 -6.50
N GLU A 203 -5.78 13.15 -6.33
CA GLU A 203 -6.20 11.94 -5.63
C GLU A 203 -5.82 10.68 -6.41
N VAL A 204 -5.93 10.68 -7.74
CA VAL A 204 -5.43 9.62 -8.63
C VAL A 204 -3.93 9.43 -8.46
N GLY A 205 -3.16 10.52 -8.41
CA GLY A 205 -1.72 10.47 -8.15
C GLY A 205 -1.39 9.81 -6.81
N ILE A 206 -2.16 10.12 -5.76
CA ILE A 206 -2.04 9.48 -4.45
C ILE A 206 -2.34 7.98 -4.56
N ALA A 207 -3.43 7.60 -5.24
CA ALA A 207 -3.83 6.21 -5.40
C ALA A 207 -2.75 5.40 -6.15
N HIS A 208 -2.19 5.95 -7.22
CA HIS A 208 -1.08 5.34 -7.96
C HIS A 208 0.18 5.18 -7.09
N ALA A 209 0.55 6.22 -6.32
CA ALA A 209 1.73 6.21 -5.46
C ALA A 209 1.67 5.13 -4.37
N VAL A 210 0.47 4.76 -3.91
CA VAL A 210 0.26 3.67 -2.93
C VAL A 210 -0.11 2.34 -3.58
N GLY A 211 0.07 2.22 -4.90
CA GLY A 211 -0.08 0.97 -5.64
C GLY A 211 -1.53 0.50 -5.82
N LYS A 212 -2.51 1.42 -5.76
CA LYS A 212 -3.92 1.04 -6.01
C LYS A 212 -4.18 0.81 -7.49
N LYS A 213 -5.03 -0.16 -7.78
CA LYS A 213 -5.62 -0.31 -9.11
C LYS A 213 -6.63 0.82 -9.32
N VAL A 214 -6.36 1.70 -10.28
CA VAL A 214 -7.25 2.82 -10.61
C VAL A 214 -7.92 2.54 -11.96
N VAL A 215 -9.24 2.73 -12.01
CA VAL A 215 -10.03 2.72 -13.23
C VAL A 215 -10.44 4.15 -13.52
N LEU A 216 -9.97 4.69 -14.63
CA LEU A 216 -10.31 6.04 -15.05
C LEU A 216 -11.56 6.01 -15.92
N ILE A 217 -12.52 6.91 -15.66
CA ILE A 217 -13.66 7.16 -16.54
C ILE A 217 -13.72 8.63 -16.91
N THR A 218 -14.25 8.97 -18.06
CA THR A 218 -14.38 10.35 -18.53
C THR A 218 -15.43 10.47 -19.61
N ARG A 219 -15.99 11.67 -19.77
CA ARG A 219 -16.87 12.02 -20.89
C ARG A 219 -16.11 12.43 -22.16
N SER A 220 -14.83 12.76 -22.04
CA SER A 220 -13.99 13.15 -23.18
C SER A 220 -12.58 12.59 -23.03
N ASP A 221 -12.05 12.00 -24.10
CA ASP A 221 -10.66 11.53 -24.16
C ASP A 221 -9.64 12.65 -23.95
N GLU A 222 -10.05 13.90 -24.23
CA GLU A 222 -9.23 15.08 -24.02
C GLU A 222 -9.04 15.43 -22.54
N ASP A 223 -9.91 14.94 -21.67
CA ASP A 223 -9.82 15.18 -20.23
C ASP A 223 -8.66 14.42 -19.59
N ILE A 224 -8.21 13.34 -20.23
CA ILE A 224 -7.10 12.53 -19.70
C ILE A 224 -5.77 13.15 -20.11
N PRO A 225 -4.92 13.59 -19.15
CA PRO A 225 -3.58 14.12 -19.44
C PRO A 225 -2.69 13.09 -20.15
N SER A 226 -1.78 13.58 -21.01
CA SER A 226 -0.84 12.74 -21.77
C SER A 226 -0.05 11.78 -20.88
N ASP A 227 0.32 12.24 -19.68
CA ASP A 227 1.17 11.51 -18.74
C ASP A 227 0.51 10.25 -18.19
N ILE A 228 -0.83 10.19 -18.19
CA ILE A 228 -1.59 9.04 -17.69
C ILE A 228 -2.43 8.36 -18.78
N LYS A 229 -2.36 8.80 -20.05
CA LYS A 229 -3.05 8.16 -21.19
C LYS A 229 -2.62 6.71 -21.45
N HIS A 230 -1.47 6.31 -20.92
CA HIS A 230 -1.01 4.93 -21.01
C HIS A 230 -1.75 3.96 -20.07
N PHE A 231 -2.51 4.48 -19.09
CA PHE A 231 -3.43 3.68 -18.32
C PHE A 231 -4.76 3.51 -19.07
N ASP A 232 -5.36 2.33 -18.95
CA ASP A 232 -6.68 2.07 -19.53
C ASP A 232 -7.73 2.99 -18.91
N PHE A 233 -8.52 3.66 -19.75
CA PHE A 233 -9.66 4.46 -19.31
C PHE A 233 -10.91 4.15 -20.14
N ILE A 234 -12.08 4.47 -19.58
CA ILE A 234 -13.38 4.29 -20.21
C ILE A 234 -13.95 5.65 -20.54
N SER A 235 -14.00 5.98 -21.82
CA SER A 235 -14.72 7.14 -22.31
C SER A 235 -16.18 6.78 -22.55
N TYR A 236 -17.12 7.69 -22.20
CA TYR A 236 -18.56 7.49 -22.37
C TYR A 236 -19.28 8.80 -22.71
N ALA A 237 -20.30 8.73 -23.56
CA ALA A 237 -21.19 9.85 -23.79
C ALA A 237 -22.23 9.98 -22.67
N TYR A 238 -22.67 11.21 -22.38
CA TYR A 238 -23.73 11.46 -21.39
C TYR A 238 -25.12 11.36 -22.04
N ASP A 239 -25.42 10.20 -22.56
CA ASP A 239 -26.70 9.79 -23.10
C ASP A 239 -27.01 8.34 -22.66
N PRO A 240 -28.22 7.83 -22.86
CA PRO A 240 -28.57 6.49 -22.41
C PRO A 240 -27.63 5.39 -22.94
N ASP A 241 -27.25 5.45 -24.21
CA ASP A 241 -26.43 4.41 -24.87
C ASP A 241 -24.97 4.49 -24.37
N GLY A 242 -24.45 5.69 -24.17
CA GLY A 242 -23.13 5.93 -23.63
C GLY A 242 -23.00 5.47 -22.18
N VAL A 243 -24.00 5.75 -21.35
CA VAL A 243 -24.05 5.28 -19.96
C VAL A 243 -24.16 3.74 -19.92
N GLU A 244 -24.99 3.12 -20.77
CA GLU A 244 -25.06 1.67 -20.86
C GLU A 244 -23.72 1.06 -21.26
N THR A 245 -23.04 1.65 -22.24
CA THR A 245 -21.68 1.23 -22.65
C THR A 245 -20.69 1.30 -21.49
N LEU A 246 -20.71 2.39 -20.70
CA LEU A 246 -19.89 2.53 -19.49
C LEU A 246 -20.17 1.38 -18.52
N LEU A 247 -21.43 1.11 -18.22
CA LEU A 247 -21.83 0.08 -17.27
C LEU A 247 -21.41 -1.32 -17.71
N VAL A 248 -21.53 -1.63 -18.99
CA VAL A 248 -21.07 -2.92 -19.54
C VAL A 248 -19.55 -3.08 -19.36
N LYS A 249 -18.78 -2.05 -19.70
CA LYS A 249 -17.31 -2.08 -19.52
C LYS A 249 -16.93 -2.20 -18.06
N LEU A 250 -17.54 -1.41 -17.16
CA LEU A 250 -17.29 -1.48 -15.72
C LEU A 250 -17.66 -2.85 -15.15
N LYS A 251 -18.82 -3.41 -15.54
CA LYS A 251 -19.27 -4.74 -15.12
C LYS A 251 -18.26 -5.82 -15.50
N ASN A 252 -17.77 -5.79 -16.73
CA ASN A 252 -16.78 -6.76 -17.21
C ASN A 252 -15.46 -6.63 -16.44
N PHE A 253 -15.00 -5.39 -16.22
CA PHE A 253 -13.80 -5.12 -15.42
C PHE A 253 -13.95 -5.64 -13.98
N MET A 254 -15.06 -5.30 -13.30
CA MET A 254 -15.33 -5.74 -11.92
C MET A 254 -15.40 -7.27 -11.81
N LYS A 255 -16.13 -7.91 -12.73
CA LYS A 255 -16.22 -9.38 -12.76
C LYS A 255 -14.85 -10.04 -12.91
N SER A 256 -14.03 -9.53 -13.81
CA SER A 256 -12.66 -10.04 -14.02
C SER A 256 -11.79 -9.83 -12.80
N HIS A 257 -11.79 -8.62 -12.22
CA HIS A 257 -10.93 -8.28 -11.10
C HIS A 257 -11.29 -9.03 -9.82
N PHE A 258 -12.58 -9.09 -9.49
CA PHE A 258 -13.07 -9.76 -8.29
C PHE A 258 -13.35 -11.26 -8.49
N GLN A 259 -13.06 -11.81 -9.65
CA GLN A 259 -13.30 -13.23 -10.00
C GLN A 259 -14.76 -13.66 -9.74
N LEU A 260 -15.70 -12.75 -10.01
CA LEU A 260 -17.13 -13.04 -9.83
C LEU A 260 -17.61 -13.99 -10.93
N ARG A 261 -18.35 -15.04 -10.52
CA ARG A 261 -18.92 -15.98 -11.48
C ARG A 261 -19.88 -15.27 -12.44
N THR A 262 -19.76 -15.57 -13.71
CA THR A 262 -20.78 -15.22 -14.71
C THR A 262 -21.99 -16.12 -14.45
N SER A 263 -23.02 -15.56 -13.83
CA SER A 263 -24.34 -16.19 -13.77
C SER A 263 -25.02 -16.06 -15.14
#